data_6384fd24f098bd114749d37d8132d59e
#
_entry.id   6384fd24f098bd114749d37d8132d59e
#
_cell.length_a   1.000
_cell.length_b   1.000
_cell.length_c   1.000
_cell.angle_alpha   90.00
_cell.angle_beta   90.00
_cell.angle_gamma   90.00
#
_symmetry.space_group_name_H-M   'P 1'
#
loop_
_entity.id
_entity.type
_entity.pdbx_description
1 polymer ?
#
loop_
_entity_poly.entity_id
_entity_poly.type
_entity_poly.pdbx_seq_one_letter_code
_entity_poly.pdbx_strand_id
1 'polypeptide(L)'
;MFSLANLSSGLPVLTAPSDGTASVTVLVFAGAGSRYEQEKERGVSHFLEHMFFKGGKKYPTTKDVSVAIDGVGGEFNAFTAKEYAGYYVKVAAEHTELACDILSDMLLHASFPPKEIDKERGVIMEEERMYQDTPMYRAGWDFEELLYGDHPLGWDTIGKEEIIRSVTQADFQKHKDLLYTPDNLVVAFAGKVTKKDAERLAEQYFSDIAGKQDRTFLPFKTYTKEQVFLRTKTTEQAHLVLGVPGIPSQHKDHFANKLLSIILGGNMSSRMFLNIREAHGLCYYISTEVDSYLDAGSMATRAGVDQSRLFEAIERIREEYLTCAKDGIQTEELRRAKEYLKGKFTLSLEDSEERANF
;
A
#
# COMPACT_ATOMS: atom_id res chain seq x y z
N MET A 1 -17.23 11.90 12.84
CA MET A 1 -17.31 12.82 11.67
C MET A 1 -15.89 13.33 11.45
N PHE A 2 -15.37 13.28 10.24
CA PHE A 2 -14.05 13.83 9.92
C PHE A 2 -14.14 15.30 9.52
N SER A 3 -13.05 16.03 9.61
CA SER A 3 -12.93 17.41 9.15
C SER A 3 -11.65 17.60 8.34
N LEU A 4 -11.71 18.45 7.33
CA LEU A 4 -10.59 18.86 6.50
C LEU A 4 -10.33 20.35 6.73
N ALA A 5 -9.06 20.72 6.88
CA ALA A 5 -8.56 22.10 6.95
C ALA A 5 -7.30 22.21 6.10
N ASN A 6 -6.85 23.43 5.81
CA ASN A 6 -5.56 23.67 5.17
C ASN A 6 -4.72 24.55 6.07
N LEU A 7 -3.43 24.24 6.16
CA LEU A 7 -2.44 25.07 6.83
C LEU A 7 -2.16 26.35 6.04
N SER A 8 -1.40 27.26 6.64
CA SER A 8 -0.92 28.47 5.96
C SER A 8 -0.10 28.18 4.70
N SER A 9 0.61 27.06 4.68
CA SER A 9 1.36 26.54 3.51
C SER A 9 0.49 25.94 2.39
N GLY A 10 -0.82 25.76 2.64
CA GLY A 10 -1.74 25.05 1.75
C GLY A 10 -1.81 23.53 1.98
N LEU A 11 -1.00 22.97 2.89
CA LEU A 11 -1.00 21.55 3.22
C LEU A 11 -2.34 21.14 3.88
N PRO A 12 -3.06 20.14 3.33
CA PRO A 12 -4.29 19.63 3.91
C PRO A 12 -4.07 18.89 5.23
N VAL A 13 -4.94 19.12 6.20
CA VAL A 13 -5.00 18.42 7.47
C VAL A 13 -6.35 17.74 7.62
N LEU A 14 -6.34 16.43 7.72
CA LEU A 14 -7.50 15.61 7.98
C LEU A 14 -7.58 15.27 9.46
N THR A 15 -8.72 15.46 10.10
CA THR A 15 -8.94 15.05 11.50
C THR A 15 -10.13 14.11 11.58
N ALA A 16 -9.91 12.91 12.11
CA ALA A 16 -10.91 11.86 12.35
C ALA A 16 -11.00 11.53 13.86
N PRO A 17 -11.67 12.37 14.67
CA PRO A 17 -11.73 12.20 16.12
C PRO A 17 -12.52 10.96 16.51
N SER A 18 -12.11 10.31 17.61
CA SER A 18 -12.79 9.18 18.22
C SER A 18 -12.69 9.22 19.73
N ASP A 19 -13.84 9.21 20.40
CA ASP A 19 -13.90 9.12 21.89
C ASP A 19 -13.76 7.69 22.39
N GLY A 20 -13.82 6.69 21.49
CA GLY A 20 -13.74 5.27 21.83
C GLY A 20 -12.33 4.72 22.00
N THR A 21 -11.28 5.54 21.80
CA THR A 21 -9.89 5.13 21.97
C THR A 21 -9.12 6.12 22.85
N ALA A 22 -8.04 5.66 23.48
CA ALA A 22 -7.09 6.51 24.21
C ALA A 22 -5.84 6.87 23.37
N SER A 23 -5.72 6.30 22.17
CA SER A 23 -4.59 6.51 21.26
C SER A 23 -4.87 7.57 20.20
N VAL A 24 -3.79 8.08 19.61
CA VAL A 24 -3.81 8.93 18.40
C VAL A 24 -2.82 8.36 17.41
N THR A 25 -3.21 8.28 16.16
CA THR A 25 -2.32 8.07 15.02
C THR A 25 -2.15 9.38 14.28
N VAL A 26 -0.92 9.80 14.08
CA VAL A 26 -0.54 10.86 13.16
C VAL A 26 0.06 10.19 11.94
N LEU A 27 -0.51 10.45 10.78
CA LEU A 27 -0.11 9.83 9.51
C LEU A 27 0.13 10.93 8.48
N VAL A 28 1.26 10.87 7.79
CA VAL A 28 1.54 11.71 6.63
C VAL A 28 1.44 10.85 5.39
N PHE A 29 0.47 11.14 4.54
CA PHE A 29 0.33 10.56 3.20
C PHE A 29 1.03 11.44 2.17
N ALA A 30 1.75 10.81 1.27
CA ALA A 30 2.36 11.42 0.09
C ALA A 30 1.79 10.78 -1.17
N GLY A 31 1.40 11.57 -2.15
CA GLY A 31 1.12 11.13 -3.52
C GLY A 31 2.42 10.77 -4.24
N ALA A 32 3.14 9.81 -3.68
CA ALA A 32 4.45 9.33 -4.12
C ALA A 32 4.43 7.81 -4.10
N GLY A 33 5.23 7.17 -4.95
CA GLY A 33 5.30 5.73 -5.02
C GLY A 33 5.94 5.28 -6.32
N SER A 34 6.06 3.97 -6.53
CA SER A 34 6.79 3.43 -7.68
C SER A 34 6.21 3.85 -9.04
N ARG A 35 4.94 4.23 -9.09
CA ARG A 35 4.30 4.72 -10.32
C ARG A 35 4.83 6.09 -10.79
N TYR A 36 5.39 6.89 -9.89
CA TYR A 36 5.96 8.19 -10.22
C TYR A 36 7.42 8.11 -10.65
N GLU A 37 8.02 6.94 -10.59
CA GLU A 37 9.41 6.70 -10.99
C GLU A 37 9.58 6.67 -12.50
N GLN A 38 10.74 7.10 -12.96
CA GLN A 38 11.23 6.85 -14.31
C GLN A 38 12.04 5.54 -14.31
N GLU A 39 12.29 4.99 -15.52
CA GLU A 39 13.05 3.74 -15.66
C GLU A 39 14.39 3.73 -14.88
N LYS A 40 15.10 4.85 -14.87
CA LYS A 40 16.37 5.03 -14.15
C LYS A 40 16.22 5.32 -12.64
N GLU A 41 15.01 5.34 -12.13
CA GLU A 41 14.68 5.66 -10.74
C GLU A 41 13.92 4.49 -10.07
N ARG A 42 13.79 3.33 -10.74
CA ARG A 42 13.02 2.19 -10.22
C ARG A 42 13.55 1.71 -8.87
N GLY A 43 12.69 1.80 -7.85
CA GLY A 43 12.96 1.44 -6.46
C GLY A 43 13.37 2.62 -5.58
N VAL A 44 13.52 3.85 -6.12
CA VAL A 44 13.90 5.03 -5.31
C VAL A 44 12.82 5.37 -4.28
N SER A 45 11.54 5.22 -4.61
CA SER A 45 10.43 5.52 -3.68
C SER A 45 10.46 4.63 -2.44
N HIS A 46 10.63 3.33 -2.64
CA HIS A 46 10.74 2.36 -1.55
C HIS A 46 12.02 2.56 -0.74
N PHE A 47 13.15 2.77 -1.41
CA PHE A 47 14.41 3.05 -0.72
C PHE A 47 14.35 4.36 0.07
N LEU A 48 13.67 5.39 -0.44
CA LEU A 48 13.45 6.65 0.28
C LEU A 48 12.64 6.44 1.56
N GLU A 49 11.64 5.57 1.55
CA GLU A 49 10.88 5.18 2.75
C GLU A 49 11.83 4.73 3.86
N HIS A 50 12.74 3.79 3.58
CA HIS A 50 13.75 3.33 4.54
C HIS A 50 14.67 4.47 5.02
N MET A 51 15.02 5.38 4.13
CA MET A 51 15.98 6.45 4.42
C MET A 51 15.41 7.58 5.27
N PHE A 52 14.10 7.80 5.34
CA PHE A 52 13.52 8.81 6.22
C PHE A 52 13.78 8.55 7.70
N PHE A 53 13.95 7.28 8.10
CA PHE A 53 14.28 6.90 9.47
C PHE A 53 15.78 6.97 9.81
N LYS A 54 16.64 7.51 8.90
CA LYS A 54 18.09 7.39 8.97
C LYS A 54 18.84 8.72 9.08
N GLY A 55 18.19 9.81 9.47
CA GLY A 55 18.95 11.05 9.57
C GLY A 55 18.16 12.34 9.62
N GLY A 56 17.30 12.51 10.60
CA GLY A 56 16.70 13.80 10.94
C GLY A 56 17.70 14.75 11.64
N LYS A 57 17.26 15.96 11.93
CA LYS A 57 18.04 16.96 12.67
C LYS A 57 17.99 16.70 14.17
N LYS A 58 16.81 16.41 14.70
CA LYS A 58 16.57 16.14 16.12
C LYS A 58 16.76 14.67 16.46
N TYR A 59 16.40 13.80 15.52
CA TYR A 59 16.53 12.35 15.61
C TYR A 59 17.50 11.85 14.52
N PRO A 60 18.83 11.99 14.74
CA PRO A 60 19.83 11.77 13.69
C PRO A 60 20.04 10.30 13.30
N THR A 61 19.52 9.37 14.09
CA THR A 61 19.65 7.94 13.82
C THR A 61 18.33 7.19 14.03
N THR A 62 18.18 6.03 13.42
CA THR A 62 17.03 5.11 13.67
C THR A 62 16.90 4.81 15.17
N LYS A 63 18.01 4.67 15.89
CA LYS A 63 18.00 4.43 17.33
C LYS A 63 17.33 5.57 18.09
N ASP A 64 17.60 6.82 17.72
CA ASP A 64 17.00 7.98 18.39
C ASP A 64 15.49 8.03 18.18
N VAL A 65 15.01 7.70 16.96
CA VAL A 65 13.57 7.55 16.67
C VAL A 65 12.97 6.41 17.51
N SER A 66 13.57 5.22 17.46
CA SER A 66 13.06 4.06 18.20
C SER A 66 13.03 4.31 19.70
N VAL A 67 14.10 4.85 20.29
CA VAL A 67 14.15 5.14 21.74
C VAL A 67 13.08 6.16 22.14
N ALA A 68 12.81 7.18 21.30
CA ALA A 68 11.79 8.19 21.59
C ALA A 68 10.38 7.59 21.56
N ILE A 69 10.07 6.71 20.60
CA ILE A 69 8.75 6.08 20.45
C ILE A 69 8.57 4.94 21.45
N ASP A 70 9.54 4.02 21.57
CA ASP A 70 9.50 2.91 22.53
C ASP A 70 9.41 3.41 23.97
N GLY A 71 10.06 4.56 24.26
CA GLY A 71 10.05 5.20 25.59
C GLY A 71 8.65 5.60 26.06
N VAL A 72 7.69 5.75 25.15
CA VAL A 72 6.28 6.05 25.45
C VAL A 72 5.34 4.89 25.08
N GLY A 73 5.89 3.74 24.67
CA GLY A 73 5.11 2.57 24.25
C GLY A 73 4.34 2.82 22.94
N GLY A 74 4.89 3.65 22.05
CA GLY A 74 4.30 3.96 20.75
C GLY A 74 4.67 2.94 19.67
N GLU A 75 3.99 3.06 18.54
CA GLU A 75 4.22 2.28 17.32
C GLU A 75 4.51 3.23 16.17
N PHE A 76 5.37 2.84 15.26
CA PHE A 76 5.62 3.57 14.03
C PHE A 76 5.90 2.63 12.88
N ASN A 77 5.54 3.05 11.69
CA ASN A 77 5.86 2.32 10.48
C ASN A 77 5.75 3.26 9.27
N ALA A 78 6.15 2.73 8.11
CA ALA A 78 5.93 3.35 6.82
C ALA A 78 5.55 2.29 5.79
N PHE A 79 5.04 2.73 4.68
CA PHE A 79 4.71 1.88 3.54
C PHE A 79 4.80 2.65 2.24
N THR A 80 5.23 1.95 1.18
CA THR A 80 5.27 2.47 -0.18
C THR A 80 4.45 1.57 -1.09
N ALA A 81 3.43 2.15 -1.72
CA ALA A 81 2.62 1.51 -2.74
C ALA A 81 3.00 2.04 -4.14
N LYS A 82 2.20 1.69 -5.15
CA LYS A 82 2.40 2.21 -6.51
C LYS A 82 2.14 3.73 -6.58
N GLU A 83 1.07 4.23 -5.95
CA GLU A 83 0.60 5.61 -6.11
C GLU A 83 0.76 6.49 -4.87
N TYR A 84 1.10 5.91 -3.73
CA TYR A 84 1.25 6.64 -2.47
C TYR A 84 2.27 6.00 -1.55
N ALA A 85 2.80 6.81 -0.65
CA ALA A 85 3.57 6.39 0.50
C ALA A 85 2.98 6.98 1.77
N GLY A 86 3.11 6.30 2.90
CA GLY A 86 2.62 6.76 4.18
C GLY A 86 3.64 6.55 5.30
N TYR A 87 3.65 7.47 6.25
CA TYR A 87 4.52 7.46 7.42
C TYR A 87 3.68 7.75 8.64
N TYR A 88 3.65 6.87 9.61
CA TYR A 88 2.82 7.08 10.78
C TYR A 88 3.52 6.81 12.10
N VAL A 89 3.03 7.49 13.12
CA VAL A 89 3.34 7.23 14.52
C VAL A 89 2.02 7.16 15.29
N LYS A 90 1.83 6.07 16.05
CA LYS A 90 0.67 5.81 16.90
C LYS A 90 1.11 5.79 18.35
N VAL A 91 0.50 6.62 19.16
CA VAL A 91 0.85 6.82 20.58
C VAL A 91 -0.39 7.03 21.45
N ALA A 92 -0.23 6.96 22.77
CA ALA A 92 -1.23 7.48 23.68
C ALA A 92 -1.48 8.98 23.42
N ALA A 93 -2.71 9.46 23.57
CA ALA A 93 -3.11 10.81 23.17
C ALA A 93 -2.26 11.94 23.81
N GLU A 94 -1.74 11.73 25.02
CA GLU A 94 -0.84 12.66 25.70
C GLU A 94 0.51 12.85 25.01
N HIS A 95 0.90 11.92 24.12
CA HIS A 95 2.15 11.96 23.36
C HIS A 95 1.96 12.35 21.88
N THR A 96 0.79 12.88 21.50
CA THR A 96 0.51 13.29 20.11
C THR A 96 1.53 14.28 19.56
N GLU A 97 2.02 15.20 20.40
CA GLU A 97 3.05 16.17 20.02
C GLU A 97 4.39 15.51 19.66
N LEU A 98 4.78 14.46 20.38
CA LEU A 98 5.97 13.66 20.07
C LEU A 98 5.84 12.99 18.68
N ALA A 99 4.66 12.47 18.33
CA ALA A 99 4.41 11.89 17.02
C ALA A 99 4.59 12.93 15.89
N CYS A 100 4.07 14.15 16.09
CA CYS A 100 4.25 15.24 15.14
C CYS A 100 5.72 15.66 15.01
N ASP A 101 6.42 15.79 16.12
CA ASP A 101 7.83 16.18 16.18
C ASP A 101 8.73 15.20 15.43
N ILE A 102 8.53 13.89 15.63
CA ILE A 102 9.30 12.85 14.94
C ILE A 102 8.99 12.85 13.43
N LEU A 103 7.72 12.82 13.04
CA LEU A 103 7.34 12.78 11.63
C LEU A 103 7.80 14.03 10.88
N SER A 104 7.68 15.20 11.50
CA SER A 104 8.13 16.45 10.86
C SER A 104 9.65 16.49 10.73
N ASP A 105 10.41 16.06 11.74
CA ASP A 105 11.88 16.02 11.68
C ASP A 105 12.36 15.08 10.58
N MET A 106 11.74 13.89 10.46
CA MET A 106 12.04 12.93 9.42
C MET A 106 11.79 13.52 8.01
N LEU A 107 10.62 14.15 7.80
CA LEU A 107 10.23 14.62 6.48
C LEU A 107 10.93 15.92 6.07
N LEU A 108 11.05 16.89 7.00
CA LEU A 108 11.65 18.18 6.73
C LEU A 108 13.18 18.14 6.70
N HIS A 109 13.77 17.37 7.60
CA HIS A 109 15.20 17.43 7.90
C HIS A 109 15.98 16.17 7.55
N ALA A 110 15.39 15.27 6.73
CA ALA A 110 16.11 14.10 6.26
C ALA A 110 17.39 14.50 5.51
N SER A 111 18.51 13.98 5.97
CA SER A 111 19.85 14.30 5.44
C SER A 111 20.41 13.22 4.52
N PHE A 112 19.80 12.03 4.50
CA PHE A 112 20.20 10.88 3.67
C PHE A 112 21.71 10.61 3.72
N PRO A 113 22.30 10.30 4.89
CA PRO A 113 23.76 10.18 5.01
C PRO A 113 24.28 9.03 4.11
N PRO A 114 25.34 9.26 3.29
CA PRO A 114 25.85 8.23 2.38
C PRO A 114 26.20 6.91 3.07
N LYS A 115 26.71 6.97 4.30
CA LYS A 115 27.04 5.77 5.09
C LYS A 115 25.79 4.95 5.45
N GLU A 116 24.66 5.60 5.72
CA GLU A 116 23.40 4.91 6.00
C GLU A 116 22.77 4.39 4.70
N ILE A 117 22.90 5.12 3.59
CA ILE A 117 22.51 4.64 2.26
C ILE A 117 23.23 3.32 1.94
N ASP A 118 24.54 3.26 2.15
CA ASP A 118 25.34 2.04 1.87
C ASP A 118 24.94 0.85 2.72
N LYS A 119 24.59 1.07 3.99
CA LYS A 119 24.05 0.01 4.85
C LYS A 119 22.70 -0.48 4.38
N GLU A 120 21.80 0.44 4.09
CA GLU A 120 20.42 0.14 3.76
C GLU A 120 20.27 -0.53 2.39
N ARG A 121 21.22 -0.29 1.44
CA ARG A 121 21.33 -1.09 0.20
C ARG A 121 21.36 -2.58 0.50
N GLY A 122 22.16 -2.98 1.51
CA GLY A 122 22.25 -4.38 1.91
C GLY A 122 20.91 -4.93 2.39
N VAL A 123 20.18 -4.15 3.18
CA VAL A 123 18.85 -4.53 3.70
C VAL A 123 17.85 -4.71 2.55
N ILE A 124 17.77 -3.73 1.63
CA ILE A 124 16.84 -3.80 0.49
C ILE A 124 17.19 -4.96 -0.45
N MET A 125 18.47 -5.24 -0.66
CA MET A 125 18.89 -6.37 -1.47
C MET A 125 18.50 -7.72 -0.82
N GLU A 126 18.54 -7.83 0.50
CA GLU A 126 18.06 -9.03 1.21
C GLU A 126 16.53 -9.13 1.15
N GLU A 127 15.82 -8.01 1.24
CA GLU A 127 14.37 -7.96 1.09
C GLU A 127 13.94 -8.38 -0.33
N GLU A 128 14.61 -7.88 -1.36
CA GLU A 128 14.39 -8.31 -2.75
C GLU A 128 14.57 -9.84 -2.89
N ARG A 129 15.63 -10.41 -2.32
CA ARG A 129 15.84 -11.85 -2.32
C ARG A 129 14.74 -12.61 -1.58
N MET A 130 14.26 -12.10 -0.45
CA MET A 130 13.14 -12.69 0.28
C MET A 130 11.88 -12.78 -0.58
N TYR A 131 11.56 -11.73 -1.33
CA TYR A 131 10.42 -11.74 -2.26
C TYR A 131 10.66 -12.70 -3.43
N GLN A 132 11.86 -12.74 -4.00
CA GLN A 132 12.23 -13.70 -5.04
C GLN A 132 12.13 -15.15 -4.54
N ASP A 133 12.42 -15.38 -3.26
CA ASP A 133 12.36 -16.70 -2.65
C ASP A 133 10.96 -17.10 -2.18
N THR A 134 10.00 -16.17 -2.20
CA THR A 134 8.61 -16.43 -1.82
C THR A 134 7.71 -16.48 -3.05
N PRO A 135 7.41 -17.69 -3.60
CA PRO A 135 6.68 -17.84 -4.87
C PRO A 135 5.31 -17.17 -4.90
N MET A 136 4.63 -17.09 -3.76
CA MET A 136 3.33 -16.43 -3.63
C MET A 136 3.40 -14.94 -3.98
N TYR A 137 4.42 -14.22 -3.49
CA TYR A 137 4.63 -12.81 -3.81
C TYR A 137 5.11 -12.66 -5.24
N ARG A 138 6.09 -13.46 -5.65
CA ARG A 138 6.64 -13.39 -7.01
C ARG A 138 5.57 -13.60 -8.08
N ALA A 139 4.66 -14.54 -7.89
CA ALA A 139 3.54 -14.75 -8.82
C ALA A 139 2.64 -13.51 -8.95
N GLY A 140 2.47 -12.73 -7.87
CA GLY A 140 1.75 -11.46 -7.90
C GLY A 140 2.44 -10.43 -8.78
N TRP A 141 3.74 -10.24 -8.62
CA TRP A 141 4.53 -9.32 -9.45
C TRP A 141 4.57 -9.74 -10.92
N ASP A 142 4.76 -11.04 -11.18
CA ASP A 142 4.72 -11.58 -12.55
C ASP A 142 3.36 -11.33 -13.22
N PHE A 143 2.26 -11.37 -12.44
CA PHE A 143 0.92 -11.03 -12.93
C PHE A 143 0.79 -9.53 -13.26
N GLU A 144 1.28 -8.65 -12.40
CA GLU A 144 1.26 -7.20 -12.67
C GLU A 144 2.07 -6.84 -13.91
N GLU A 145 3.28 -7.40 -14.04
CA GLU A 145 4.12 -7.22 -15.23
C GLU A 145 3.42 -7.77 -16.48
N LEU A 146 2.77 -8.94 -16.38
CA LEU A 146 2.00 -9.53 -17.47
C LEU A 146 0.81 -8.66 -17.88
N LEU A 147 0.10 -8.09 -16.91
CA LEU A 147 -1.11 -7.30 -17.15
C LEU A 147 -0.83 -5.89 -17.68
N TYR A 148 0.13 -5.20 -17.08
CA TYR A 148 0.43 -3.80 -17.37
C TYR A 148 1.60 -3.60 -18.35
N GLY A 149 2.38 -4.65 -18.63
CA GLY A 149 3.55 -4.60 -19.52
C GLY A 149 4.65 -3.71 -18.95
N ASP A 150 5.43 -3.12 -19.85
CA ASP A 150 6.51 -2.17 -19.48
C ASP A 150 5.95 -0.78 -19.15
N HIS A 151 5.13 -0.75 -18.11
CA HIS A 151 4.55 0.46 -17.54
C HIS A 151 4.83 0.48 -16.04
N PRO A 152 4.99 1.64 -15.38
CA PRO A 152 5.26 1.72 -13.94
C PRO A 152 4.27 0.94 -13.04
N LEU A 153 3.05 0.71 -13.47
CA LEU A 153 2.11 -0.17 -12.77
C LEU A 153 2.52 -1.66 -12.79
N GLY A 154 3.24 -2.09 -13.82
CA GLY A 154 3.77 -3.45 -13.95
C GLY A 154 5.13 -3.65 -13.27
N TRP A 155 5.80 -2.59 -12.83
CA TRP A 155 7.07 -2.70 -12.12
C TRP A 155 6.83 -3.09 -10.66
N ASP A 156 7.71 -3.90 -10.08
CA ASP A 156 7.70 -4.09 -8.63
C ASP A 156 8.13 -2.81 -7.89
N THR A 157 7.73 -2.68 -6.61
CA THR A 157 8.04 -1.49 -5.80
C THR A 157 9.46 -1.47 -5.28
N ILE A 158 10.11 -2.63 -5.15
CA ILE A 158 11.50 -2.71 -4.68
C ILE A 158 12.47 -2.14 -5.70
N GLY A 159 12.18 -2.36 -6.99
CA GLY A 159 12.94 -1.80 -8.09
C GLY A 159 14.08 -2.68 -8.59
N LYS A 160 14.95 -2.10 -9.41
CA LYS A 160 16.06 -2.81 -10.06
C LYS A 160 17.33 -2.78 -9.22
N GLU A 161 17.97 -3.94 -9.06
CA GLU A 161 19.22 -4.09 -8.33
C GLU A 161 20.31 -3.10 -8.78
N GLU A 162 20.49 -2.91 -10.09
CA GLU A 162 21.49 -1.98 -10.60
C GLU A 162 21.24 -0.51 -10.20
N ILE A 163 19.97 -0.11 -10.08
CA ILE A 163 19.57 1.23 -9.65
C ILE A 163 19.78 1.37 -8.14
N ILE A 164 19.29 0.43 -7.36
CA ILE A 164 19.47 0.41 -5.90
C ILE A 164 20.96 0.46 -5.53
N ARG A 165 21.82 -0.21 -6.29
CA ARG A 165 23.28 -0.15 -6.10
C ARG A 165 23.90 1.20 -6.42
N SER A 166 23.32 1.98 -7.30
CA SER A 166 23.88 3.25 -7.78
C SER A 166 23.23 4.51 -7.21
N VAL A 167 22.03 4.43 -6.64
CA VAL A 167 21.30 5.60 -6.10
C VAL A 167 22.13 6.34 -5.06
N THR A 168 22.07 7.67 -5.08
CA THR A 168 22.86 8.57 -4.26
C THR A 168 21.99 9.45 -3.36
N GLN A 169 22.62 10.15 -2.42
CA GLN A 169 21.97 11.18 -1.60
C GLN A 169 21.24 12.23 -2.47
N ALA A 170 21.85 12.64 -3.59
CA ALA A 170 21.26 13.63 -4.50
C ALA A 170 19.98 13.11 -5.18
N ASP A 171 19.91 11.81 -5.47
CA ASP A 171 18.73 11.20 -6.07
C ASP A 171 17.58 11.18 -5.08
N PHE A 172 17.82 10.85 -3.80
CA PHE A 172 16.80 10.92 -2.75
C PHE A 172 16.32 12.34 -2.53
N GLN A 173 17.24 13.32 -2.43
CA GLN A 173 16.87 14.71 -2.24
C GLN A 173 16.00 15.19 -3.41
N LYS A 174 16.40 14.89 -4.64
CA LYS A 174 15.66 15.23 -5.85
C LYS A 174 14.25 14.59 -5.82
N HIS A 175 14.14 13.31 -5.51
CA HIS A 175 12.85 12.60 -5.47
C HIS A 175 11.94 13.17 -4.40
N LYS A 176 12.49 13.47 -3.20
CA LYS A 176 11.78 14.14 -2.12
C LYS A 176 11.27 15.51 -2.55
N ASP A 177 12.12 16.34 -3.13
CA ASP A 177 11.78 17.72 -3.51
C ASP A 177 10.69 17.78 -4.59
N LEU A 178 10.61 16.76 -5.45
CA LEU A 178 9.61 16.65 -6.51
C LEU A 178 8.22 16.20 -6.04
N LEU A 179 8.14 15.41 -4.96
CA LEU A 179 6.91 14.73 -4.56
C LEU A 179 6.43 15.06 -3.14
N TYR A 180 7.32 15.46 -2.22
CA TYR A 180 6.94 15.72 -0.82
C TYR A 180 6.68 17.21 -0.60
N THR A 181 5.64 17.73 -1.22
CA THR A 181 5.24 19.14 -1.26
C THR A 181 3.84 19.34 -0.68
N PRO A 182 3.48 20.55 -0.23
CA PRO A 182 2.19 20.80 0.42
C PRO A 182 0.97 20.40 -0.41
N ASP A 183 1.07 20.55 -1.72
CA ASP A 183 -0.01 20.19 -2.67
C ASP A 183 -0.08 18.70 -3.01
N ASN A 184 0.86 17.90 -2.51
CA ASN A 184 0.93 16.44 -2.73
C ASN A 184 0.98 15.62 -1.42
N LEU A 185 0.87 16.28 -0.28
CA LEU A 185 0.83 15.65 1.05
C LEU A 185 -0.52 15.85 1.72
N VAL A 186 -0.85 14.97 2.65
CA VAL A 186 -1.95 15.14 3.60
C VAL A 186 -1.45 14.70 4.97
N VAL A 187 -1.67 15.50 6.00
CA VAL A 187 -1.43 15.08 7.38
C VAL A 187 -2.76 14.68 8.00
N ALA A 188 -2.88 13.43 8.44
CA ALA A 188 -4.07 12.89 9.08
C ALA A 188 -3.85 12.66 10.58
N PHE A 189 -4.82 13.05 11.36
CA PHE A 189 -4.91 12.77 12.79
C PHE A 189 -6.15 11.95 13.06
N ALA A 190 -5.99 10.76 13.62
CA ALA A 190 -7.11 9.91 13.95
C ALA A 190 -7.03 9.39 15.40
N GLY A 191 -8.16 9.31 16.08
CA GLY A 191 -8.23 8.84 17.46
C GLY A 191 -8.64 9.92 18.46
N LYS A 192 -8.08 9.89 19.67
CA LYS A 192 -8.42 10.83 20.75
C LYS A 192 -7.74 12.18 20.58
N VAL A 193 -8.18 12.93 19.60
CA VAL A 193 -7.65 14.26 19.25
C VAL A 193 -8.79 15.19 18.89
N THR A 194 -8.70 16.47 19.29
CA THR A 194 -9.66 17.48 18.84
C THR A 194 -9.21 18.09 17.51
N LYS A 195 -10.17 18.58 16.71
CA LYS A 195 -9.87 19.32 15.49
C LYS A 195 -8.90 20.49 15.76
N LYS A 196 -9.15 21.25 16.82
CA LYS A 196 -8.33 22.41 17.20
C LYS A 196 -6.89 22.03 17.54
N ASP A 197 -6.69 20.93 18.26
CA ASP A 197 -5.34 20.46 18.60
C ASP A 197 -4.61 19.90 17.39
N ALA A 198 -5.31 19.15 16.53
CA ALA A 198 -4.75 18.64 15.27
C ALA A 198 -4.28 19.79 14.37
N GLU A 199 -5.11 20.80 14.14
CA GLU A 199 -4.74 21.98 13.34
C GLU A 199 -3.57 22.76 13.96
N ARG A 200 -3.58 22.98 15.27
CA ARG A 200 -2.47 23.66 15.98
C ARG A 200 -1.15 22.90 15.85
N LEU A 201 -1.17 21.58 16.09
CA LEU A 201 0.02 20.73 15.98
C LEU A 201 0.51 20.66 14.53
N ALA A 202 -0.41 20.50 13.59
CA ALA A 202 -0.05 20.48 12.18
C ALA A 202 0.61 21.79 11.75
N GLU A 203 0.06 22.94 12.10
CA GLU A 203 0.66 24.25 11.80
C GLU A 203 2.03 24.39 12.44
N GLN A 204 2.20 23.97 13.70
CA GLN A 204 3.46 24.07 14.43
C GLN A 204 4.58 23.21 13.82
N TYR A 205 4.26 22.01 13.33
CA TYR A 205 5.26 21.01 12.94
C TYR A 205 5.43 20.83 11.43
N PHE A 206 4.40 21.12 10.62
CA PHE A 206 4.41 20.82 9.18
C PHE A 206 4.26 22.06 8.29
N SER A 207 4.06 23.25 8.82
CA SER A 207 3.90 24.48 8.03
C SER A 207 5.13 24.84 7.19
N ASP A 208 6.32 24.41 7.62
CA ASP A 208 7.58 24.65 6.91
C ASP A 208 7.77 23.73 5.69
N ILE A 209 6.89 22.76 5.47
CA ILE A 209 6.89 21.99 4.22
C ILE A 209 6.57 22.96 3.08
N ALA A 210 7.49 23.05 2.13
CA ALA A 210 7.44 24.01 1.03
C ALA A 210 7.66 23.31 -0.32
N GLY A 211 7.41 24.06 -1.39
CA GLY A 211 7.57 23.56 -2.74
C GLY A 211 6.25 23.41 -3.47
N LYS A 212 6.34 22.87 -4.67
CA LYS A 212 5.18 22.54 -5.51
C LYS A 212 5.48 21.23 -6.24
N GLN A 213 4.51 20.36 -6.32
CA GLN A 213 4.65 19.11 -7.05
C GLN A 213 5.01 19.40 -8.52
N ASP A 214 6.10 18.82 -8.98
CA ASP A 214 6.60 18.95 -10.37
C ASP A 214 6.76 17.59 -11.03
N ARG A 215 6.04 16.59 -10.57
CA ARG A 215 6.04 15.25 -11.15
C ARG A 215 4.64 14.64 -11.13
N THR A 216 4.24 14.13 -12.29
CA THR A 216 3.03 13.34 -12.48
C THR A 216 3.41 11.92 -12.89
N PHE A 217 2.51 10.98 -12.71
CA PHE A 217 2.69 9.61 -13.20
C PHE A 217 2.40 9.51 -14.70
N LEU A 218 2.96 8.48 -15.33
CA LEU A 218 2.64 8.12 -16.71
C LEU A 218 1.18 7.59 -16.76
N PRO A 219 0.26 8.20 -17.55
CA PRO A 219 -1.10 7.68 -17.68
C PRO A 219 -1.12 6.30 -18.32
N PHE A 220 -1.88 5.38 -17.71
CA PHE A 220 -2.09 4.06 -18.27
C PHE A 220 -3.07 4.11 -19.45
N LYS A 221 -2.77 3.39 -20.55
CA LYS A 221 -3.56 3.47 -21.78
C LYS A 221 -4.21 2.16 -22.17
N THR A 222 -3.49 1.07 -22.04
CA THR A 222 -3.95 -0.19 -22.64
C THR A 222 -3.35 -1.37 -21.91
N TYR A 223 -4.20 -2.30 -21.49
CA TYR A 223 -3.77 -3.60 -20.97
C TYR A 223 -3.11 -4.43 -22.09
N THR A 224 -2.21 -5.31 -21.69
CA THR A 224 -1.66 -6.30 -22.61
C THR A 224 -2.78 -7.23 -23.09
N LYS A 225 -2.52 -7.90 -24.20
CA LYS A 225 -3.43 -8.98 -24.65
C LYS A 225 -3.38 -10.13 -23.66
N GLU A 226 -4.40 -10.99 -23.73
CA GLU A 226 -4.43 -12.24 -22.98
C GLU A 226 -3.14 -13.04 -23.17
N GLN A 227 -2.51 -13.38 -22.06
CA GLN A 227 -1.20 -14.04 -22.04
C GLN A 227 -1.12 -15.03 -20.88
N VAL A 228 -0.15 -15.95 -20.99
CA VAL A 228 0.23 -16.87 -19.93
C VAL A 228 1.74 -16.71 -19.71
N PHE A 229 2.12 -16.54 -18.46
CA PHE A 229 3.51 -16.55 -18.03
C PHE A 229 3.76 -17.74 -17.12
N LEU A 230 4.86 -18.46 -17.33
CA LEU A 230 5.27 -19.60 -16.52
C LEU A 230 6.67 -19.40 -15.99
N ARG A 231 6.80 -19.37 -14.67
CA ARG A 231 8.08 -19.42 -13.96
C ARG A 231 8.28 -20.78 -13.32
N THR A 232 9.42 -21.39 -13.56
CA THR A 232 9.76 -22.69 -12.95
C THR A 232 10.66 -22.47 -11.72
N LYS A 233 10.24 -23.04 -10.58
CA LYS A 233 11.01 -23.08 -9.33
C LYS A 233 10.67 -24.38 -8.60
N THR A 234 11.65 -24.98 -7.92
CA THR A 234 11.38 -26.16 -7.10
C THR A 234 10.66 -25.72 -5.82
N THR A 235 9.39 -26.09 -5.69
CA THR A 235 8.51 -25.75 -4.57
C THR A 235 7.57 -26.90 -4.26
N GLU A 236 7.02 -26.98 -3.06
CA GLU A 236 5.99 -27.95 -2.67
C GLU A 236 4.66 -27.72 -3.41
N GLN A 237 4.33 -26.47 -3.65
CA GLN A 237 3.08 -26.05 -4.29
C GLN A 237 3.36 -25.27 -5.58
N ALA A 238 2.43 -25.33 -6.52
CA ALA A 238 2.34 -24.34 -7.59
C ALA A 238 1.55 -23.14 -7.12
N HIS A 239 2.11 -21.94 -7.33
CA HIS A 239 1.43 -20.67 -7.03
C HIS A 239 0.93 -20.08 -8.33
N LEU A 240 -0.36 -19.82 -8.41
CA LEU A 240 -0.98 -19.26 -9.60
C LEU A 240 -1.68 -17.95 -9.28
N VAL A 241 -1.70 -17.05 -10.26
CA VAL A 241 -2.54 -15.87 -10.29
C VAL A 241 -3.30 -15.87 -11.61
N LEU A 242 -4.61 -15.82 -11.54
CA LEU A 242 -5.49 -15.69 -12.69
C LEU A 242 -6.35 -14.44 -12.49
N GLY A 243 -6.26 -13.50 -13.43
CA GLY A 243 -6.97 -12.24 -13.27
C GLY A 243 -7.35 -11.60 -14.60
N VAL A 244 -8.08 -10.53 -14.48
CA VAL A 244 -8.60 -9.73 -15.58
C VAL A 244 -8.36 -8.24 -15.32
N PRO A 245 -8.38 -7.39 -16.37
CA PRO A 245 -8.46 -5.94 -16.18
C PRO A 245 -9.59 -5.56 -15.24
N GLY A 246 -9.31 -4.63 -14.34
CA GLY A 246 -10.28 -4.05 -13.41
C GLY A 246 -10.66 -2.62 -13.80
N ILE A 247 -11.19 -1.88 -12.83
CA ILE A 247 -11.64 -0.50 -13.01
C ILE A 247 -10.88 0.46 -12.12
N PRO A 248 -10.73 1.73 -12.52
CA PRO A 248 -10.10 2.77 -11.71
C PRO A 248 -10.78 3.00 -10.36
N SER A 249 -10.04 3.52 -9.40
CA SER A 249 -10.52 3.80 -8.04
C SER A 249 -11.69 4.79 -7.99
N GLN A 250 -11.73 5.75 -8.92
CA GLN A 250 -12.79 6.76 -9.01
C GLN A 250 -13.97 6.34 -9.92
N HIS A 251 -13.97 5.10 -10.42
CA HIS A 251 -15.07 4.63 -11.26
C HIS A 251 -16.37 4.51 -10.44
N LYS A 252 -17.51 4.88 -11.04
CA LYS A 252 -18.83 4.82 -10.38
C LYS A 252 -19.18 3.43 -9.82
N ASP A 253 -18.67 2.36 -10.42
CA ASP A 253 -18.92 0.98 -10.03
C ASP A 253 -17.80 0.40 -9.12
N HIS A 254 -16.92 1.24 -8.56
CA HIS A 254 -15.83 0.81 -7.68
C HIS A 254 -16.31 -0.10 -6.54
N PHE A 255 -17.35 0.30 -5.82
CA PHE A 255 -17.91 -0.52 -4.74
C PHE A 255 -18.58 -1.80 -5.24
N ALA A 256 -19.17 -1.80 -6.43
CA ALA A 256 -19.71 -3.02 -7.03
C ALA A 256 -18.57 -4.00 -7.37
N ASN A 257 -17.44 -3.51 -7.90
CA ASN A 257 -16.23 -4.28 -8.16
C ASN A 257 -15.65 -4.89 -6.87
N LYS A 258 -15.60 -4.10 -5.78
CA LYS A 258 -15.18 -4.59 -4.46
C LYS A 258 -16.11 -5.68 -3.91
N LEU A 259 -17.42 -5.51 -4.04
CA LEU A 259 -18.40 -6.53 -3.62
C LEU A 259 -18.27 -7.81 -4.47
N LEU A 260 -18.01 -7.68 -5.77
CA LEU A 260 -17.78 -8.81 -6.66
C LEU A 260 -16.56 -9.64 -6.23
N SER A 261 -15.45 -8.98 -5.89
CA SER A 261 -14.26 -9.71 -5.41
C SER A 261 -14.54 -10.44 -4.08
N ILE A 262 -15.34 -9.86 -3.19
CA ILE A 262 -15.75 -10.51 -1.93
C ILE A 262 -16.59 -11.77 -2.22
N ILE A 263 -17.53 -11.70 -3.15
CA ILE A 263 -18.36 -12.84 -3.54
C ILE A 263 -17.52 -13.95 -4.17
N LEU A 264 -16.59 -13.59 -5.06
CA LEU A 264 -15.74 -14.53 -5.75
C LEU A 264 -14.73 -15.20 -4.81
N GLY A 265 -13.99 -14.44 -3.99
CA GLY A 265 -12.89 -15.03 -3.22
C GLY A 265 -12.46 -14.24 -1.98
N GLY A 266 -13.22 -13.24 -1.51
CA GLY A 266 -12.81 -12.35 -0.41
C GLY A 266 -12.96 -12.93 1.00
N ASN A 267 -13.54 -14.12 1.16
CA ASN A 267 -13.75 -14.76 2.46
C ASN A 267 -14.02 -16.27 2.34
N MET A 268 -14.12 -16.96 3.49
CA MET A 268 -14.33 -18.41 3.55
C MET A 268 -15.71 -18.87 3.05
N SER A 269 -16.68 -17.99 2.88
CA SER A 269 -18.00 -18.30 2.29
C SER A 269 -18.13 -17.85 0.84
N SER A 270 -17.03 -17.47 0.21
CA SER A 270 -16.97 -17.08 -1.20
C SER A 270 -17.03 -18.28 -2.14
N ARG A 271 -17.38 -18.05 -3.40
CA ARG A 271 -17.48 -19.09 -4.42
C ARG A 271 -16.19 -19.88 -4.60
N MET A 272 -15.05 -19.18 -4.77
CA MET A 272 -13.73 -19.82 -4.94
C MET A 272 -13.36 -20.67 -3.73
N PHE A 273 -13.57 -20.17 -2.52
CA PHE A 273 -13.26 -20.92 -1.32
C PHE A 273 -14.12 -22.18 -1.20
N LEU A 274 -15.43 -22.06 -1.32
CA LEU A 274 -16.36 -23.19 -1.18
C LEU A 274 -16.20 -24.24 -2.29
N ASN A 275 -16.06 -23.81 -3.54
CA ASN A 275 -16.04 -24.72 -4.67
C ASN A 275 -14.66 -25.30 -4.95
N ILE A 276 -13.57 -24.56 -4.70
CA ILE A 276 -12.22 -24.99 -5.09
C ILE A 276 -11.49 -25.59 -3.89
N ARG A 277 -11.54 -24.92 -2.75
CA ARG A 277 -10.87 -25.41 -1.55
C ARG A 277 -11.70 -26.44 -0.78
N GLU A 278 -12.93 -26.11 -0.39
CA GLU A 278 -13.73 -27.00 0.48
C GLU A 278 -14.27 -28.21 -0.28
N ALA A 279 -14.90 -28.00 -1.43
CA ALA A 279 -15.53 -29.12 -2.17
C ALA A 279 -14.53 -30.03 -2.88
N HIS A 280 -13.39 -29.50 -3.34
CA HIS A 280 -12.44 -30.25 -4.18
C HIS A 280 -11.04 -30.38 -3.56
N GLY A 281 -10.73 -29.68 -2.47
CA GLY A 281 -9.43 -29.75 -1.79
C GLY A 281 -8.23 -29.41 -2.68
N LEU A 282 -8.41 -28.48 -3.64
CA LEU A 282 -7.39 -28.19 -4.66
C LEU A 282 -6.28 -27.28 -4.19
N CYS A 283 -6.53 -26.48 -3.16
CA CYS A 283 -5.60 -25.44 -2.72
C CYS A 283 -5.59 -25.31 -1.20
N TYR A 284 -4.45 -24.89 -0.66
CA TYR A 284 -4.31 -24.53 0.74
C TYR A 284 -4.89 -23.14 1.00
N TYR A 285 -4.60 -22.19 0.12
CA TYR A 285 -5.20 -20.86 0.13
C TYR A 285 -5.77 -20.52 -1.24
N ILE A 286 -6.82 -19.72 -1.23
CA ILE A 286 -7.38 -19.08 -2.41
C ILE A 286 -8.02 -17.76 -1.99
N SER A 287 -7.73 -16.67 -2.70
CA SER A 287 -8.35 -15.37 -2.50
C SER A 287 -8.56 -14.65 -3.83
N THR A 288 -9.59 -13.82 -3.89
CA THR A 288 -9.81 -12.89 -5.01
C THR A 288 -9.80 -11.47 -4.49
N GLU A 289 -8.96 -10.65 -5.10
CA GLU A 289 -8.72 -9.26 -4.69
C GLU A 289 -8.88 -8.32 -5.88
N VAL A 290 -9.12 -7.06 -5.59
CA VAL A 290 -9.13 -5.98 -6.59
C VAL A 290 -8.08 -4.96 -6.20
N ASP A 291 -7.22 -4.63 -7.16
CA ASP A 291 -6.37 -3.46 -7.13
C ASP A 291 -7.00 -2.38 -7.99
N SER A 292 -7.12 -1.18 -7.44
CA SER A 292 -7.71 -0.04 -8.13
C SER A 292 -6.77 1.15 -8.01
N TYR A 293 -6.22 1.55 -9.15
CA TYR A 293 -5.36 2.72 -9.31
C TYR A 293 -6.18 3.91 -9.84
N LEU A 294 -5.57 5.08 -9.94
CA LEU A 294 -6.27 6.30 -10.39
C LEU A 294 -6.88 6.17 -11.79
N ASP A 295 -6.26 5.41 -12.71
CA ASP A 295 -6.70 5.26 -14.10
C ASP A 295 -6.71 3.81 -14.62
N ALA A 296 -6.44 2.83 -13.75
CA ALA A 296 -6.40 1.41 -14.08
C ALA A 296 -6.87 0.55 -12.91
N GLY A 297 -6.91 -0.76 -13.09
CA GLY A 297 -7.16 -1.70 -12.01
C GLY A 297 -7.02 -3.15 -12.47
N SER A 298 -7.12 -4.06 -11.51
CA SER A 298 -7.16 -5.50 -11.75
C SER A 298 -8.15 -6.19 -10.81
N MET A 299 -8.61 -7.35 -11.21
CA MET A 299 -9.25 -8.32 -10.32
C MET A 299 -8.55 -9.66 -10.52
N ALA A 300 -7.95 -10.20 -9.48
CA ALA A 300 -7.15 -11.40 -9.58
C ALA A 300 -7.45 -12.41 -8.46
N THR A 301 -7.53 -13.69 -8.83
CA THR A 301 -7.57 -14.82 -7.90
C THR A 301 -6.17 -15.39 -7.77
N ARG A 302 -5.68 -15.45 -6.54
CA ARG A 302 -4.40 -16.08 -6.17
C ARG A 302 -4.66 -17.39 -5.45
N ALA A 303 -3.90 -18.44 -5.78
CA ALA A 303 -4.03 -19.74 -5.12
C ALA A 303 -2.70 -20.49 -5.02
N GLY A 304 -2.52 -21.23 -3.92
CA GLY A 304 -1.45 -22.22 -3.75
C GLY A 304 -2.03 -23.63 -3.89
N VAL A 305 -1.65 -24.33 -4.94
CA VAL A 305 -2.27 -25.59 -5.37
C VAL A 305 -1.26 -26.73 -5.44
N ASP A 306 -1.75 -27.96 -5.34
CA ASP A 306 -0.97 -29.15 -5.66
C ASP A 306 -0.56 -29.13 -7.14
N GLN A 307 0.75 -29.30 -7.40
CA GLN A 307 1.30 -29.26 -8.76
C GLN A 307 0.62 -30.27 -9.71
N SER A 308 0.26 -31.45 -9.20
CA SER A 308 -0.40 -32.50 -10.01
C SER A 308 -1.83 -32.13 -10.42
N ARG A 309 -2.46 -31.17 -9.73
CA ARG A 309 -3.84 -30.74 -9.95
C ARG A 309 -3.94 -29.28 -10.43
N LEU A 310 -2.83 -28.69 -10.86
CA LEU A 310 -2.77 -27.29 -11.29
C LEU A 310 -3.79 -26.96 -12.39
N PHE A 311 -3.86 -27.80 -13.43
CA PHE A 311 -4.79 -27.55 -14.55
C PHE A 311 -6.25 -27.65 -14.12
N GLU A 312 -6.60 -28.58 -13.23
CA GLU A 312 -7.95 -28.66 -12.68
C GLU A 312 -8.31 -27.39 -11.91
N ALA A 313 -7.38 -26.87 -11.10
CA ALA A 313 -7.59 -25.64 -10.36
C ALA A 313 -7.79 -24.43 -11.30
N ILE A 314 -6.98 -24.30 -12.34
CA ILE A 314 -7.11 -23.24 -13.35
C ILE A 314 -8.49 -23.29 -14.02
N GLU A 315 -8.92 -24.46 -14.49
CA GLU A 315 -10.23 -24.61 -15.16
C GLU A 315 -11.37 -24.25 -14.22
N ARG A 316 -11.35 -24.68 -12.96
CA ARG A 316 -12.41 -24.37 -12.00
C ARG A 316 -12.45 -22.90 -11.63
N ILE A 317 -11.27 -22.25 -11.45
CA ILE A 317 -11.22 -20.80 -11.21
C ILE A 317 -11.82 -20.06 -12.42
N ARG A 318 -11.44 -20.46 -13.64
CA ARG A 318 -11.98 -19.89 -14.86
C ARG A 318 -13.49 -20.10 -14.99
N GLU A 319 -13.98 -21.27 -14.66
CA GLU A 319 -15.42 -21.60 -14.67
C GLU A 319 -16.22 -20.70 -13.70
N GLU A 320 -15.69 -20.43 -12.50
CA GLU A 320 -16.34 -19.51 -11.55
C GLU A 320 -16.47 -18.09 -12.13
N TYR A 321 -15.40 -17.58 -12.75
CA TYR A 321 -15.47 -16.26 -13.43
C TYR A 321 -16.51 -16.27 -14.55
N LEU A 322 -16.52 -17.29 -15.41
CA LEU A 322 -17.45 -17.40 -16.52
C LEU A 322 -18.91 -17.59 -16.06
N THR A 323 -19.13 -18.40 -15.04
CA THR A 323 -20.45 -18.60 -14.43
C THR A 323 -20.95 -17.29 -13.82
N CYS A 324 -20.09 -16.58 -13.11
CA CYS A 324 -20.44 -15.27 -12.55
C CYS A 324 -20.80 -14.26 -13.65
N ALA A 325 -20.04 -14.23 -14.73
CA ALA A 325 -20.31 -13.31 -15.86
C ALA A 325 -21.60 -13.67 -16.61
N LYS A 326 -21.91 -14.97 -16.77
CA LYS A 326 -23.07 -15.46 -17.51
C LYS A 326 -24.36 -15.40 -16.70
N ASP A 327 -24.32 -15.92 -15.47
CA ASP A 327 -25.50 -16.16 -14.64
C ASP A 327 -25.73 -15.07 -13.60
N GLY A 328 -24.73 -14.18 -13.42
CA GLY A 328 -24.74 -13.10 -12.45
C GLY A 328 -24.51 -13.61 -11.02
N ILE A 329 -24.87 -12.75 -10.06
CA ILE A 329 -24.79 -13.02 -8.63
C ILE A 329 -26.19 -13.14 -8.03
N GLN A 330 -26.33 -14.01 -7.03
CA GLN A 330 -27.60 -14.21 -6.35
C GLN A 330 -27.84 -13.11 -5.31
N THR A 331 -29.10 -12.78 -5.08
CA THR A 331 -29.49 -11.75 -4.11
C THR A 331 -28.89 -12.00 -2.72
N GLU A 332 -28.86 -13.27 -2.29
CA GLU A 332 -28.33 -13.64 -0.98
C GLU A 332 -26.80 -13.51 -0.91
N GLU A 333 -26.07 -13.82 -1.97
CA GLU A 333 -24.60 -13.56 -2.04
C GLU A 333 -24.30 -12.08 -1.91
N LEU A 334 -25.04 -11.24 -2.65
CA LEU A 334 -24.88 -9.79 -2.56
C LEU A 334 -25.21 -9.26 -1.16
N ARG A 335 -26.27 -9.77 -0.52
CA ARG A 335 -26.63 -9.40 0.85
C ARG A 335 -25.50 -9.73 1.82
N ARG A 336 -24.97 -10.96 1.77
CA ARG A 336 -23.85 -11.41 2.62
C ARG A 336 -22.59 -10.60 2.38
N ALA A 337 -22.23 -10.33 1.13
CA ALA A 337 -21.05 -9.52 0.80
C ALA A 337 -21.15 -8.10 1.34
N LYS A 338 -22.32 -7.47 1.25
CA LYS A 338 -22.57 -6.14 1.85
C LYS A 338 -22.43 -6.15 3.37
N GLU A 339 -23.03 -7.12 4.05
CA GLU A 339 -22.89 -7.24 5.52
C GLU A 339 -21.45 -7.56 5.94
N TYR A 340 -20.76 -8.42 5.20
CA TYR A 340 -19.35 -8.70 5.43
C TYR A 340 -18.48 -7.43 5.30
N LEU A 341 -18.65 -6.66 4.22
CA LEU A 341 -17.88 -5.44 4.01
C LEU A 341 -18.15 -4.40 5.10
N LYS A 342 -19.43 -4.18 5.45
CA LYS A 342 -19.81 -3.29 6.56
C LYS A 342 -19.22 -3.73 7.89
N GLY A 343 -19.31 -5.03 8.20
CA GLY A 343 -18.79 -5.59 9.44
C GLY A 343 -17.27 -5.44 9.53
N LYS A 344 -16.54 -5.76 8.45
CA LYS A 344 -15.09 -5.57 8.40
C LYS A 344 -14.71 -4.11 8.59
N PHE A 345 -15.39 -3.22 7.92
CA PHE A 345 -15.17 -1.78 8.04
C PHE A 345 -15.45 -1.28 9.47
N THR A 346 -16.54 -1.72 10.08
CA THR A 346 -16.85 -1.35 11.46
C THR A 346 -15.76 -1.79 12.42
N LEU A 347 -15.26 -3.02 12.29
CA LEU A 347 -14.21 -3.55 13.15
C LEU A 347 -12.85 -2.85 12.90
N SER A 348 -12.50 -2.56 11.66
CA SER A 348 -11.23 -1.87 11.35
C SER A 348 -11.21 -0.44 11.93
N LEU A 349 -12.33 0.26 11.92
CA LEU A 349 -12.41 1.63 12.46
C LEU A 349 -12.30 1.73 13.99
N GLU A 350 -12.19 0.62 14.73
CA GLU A 350 -11.84 0.64 16.15
C GLU A 350 -10.37 1.02 16.37
N ASP A 351 -9.50 0.72 15.38
CA ASP A 351 -8.09 1.11 15.40
C ASP A 351 -7.89 2.52 14.84
N SER A 352 -7.03 3.33 15.52
CA SER A 352 -6.75 4.70 15.08
C SER A 352 -5.90 4.77 13.82
N GLU A 353 -5.04 3.77 13.56
CA GLU A 353 -4.26 3.66 12.35
C GLU A 353 -5.15 3.36 11.14
N GLU A 354 -6.00 2.35 11.22
CA GLU A 354 -6.98 2.02 10.19
C GLU A 354 -7.91 3.20 9.88
N ARG A 355 -8.28 3.95 10.93
CA ARG A 355 -9.08 5.17 10.79
C ARG A 355 -8.33 6.31 10.11
N ALA A 356 -7.02 6.41 10.28
CA ALA A 356 -6.18 7.38 9.60
C ALA A 356 -5.96 7.03 8.13
N ASN A 357 -5.88 5.72 7.82
CA ASN A 357 -5.72 5.19 6.47
C ASN A 357 -7.00 5.27 5.62
N PHE A 358 -8.18 5.37 6.24
CA PHE A 358 -9.48 5.44 5.57
C PHE A 358 -9.81 6.86 5.11
#